data_faa451c2d7bac2ae60552ecb526b7bbd
#
_entry.id   faa451c2d7bac2ae60552ecb526b7bbd
#
_cell.length_a   1.000
_cell.length_b   1.000
_cell.length_c   1.000
_cell.angle_alpha   90.00
_cell.angle_beta   90.00
_cell.angle_gamma   90.00
#
_symmetry.space_group_name_H-M   'P 1'
#
loop_
_entity.id
_entity.type
_entity.pdbx_description
1 polymer ?
#
loop_
_entity_poly.entity_id
_entity_poly.type
_entity_poly.pdbx_seq_one_letter_code
_entity_poly.pdbx_strand_id
1 'polypeptide(L)'
;MVTRPFTNDIRRETSDTCLWTRCRCLALCALPWVGIAAFAQQTDSVSRWGVSLSAMKGKVVAADQYVKKWLKRGDNLSVALELLRAPLPKDSDDFAVDYGNPTFAFGLRYTFNNAVRLHREADADWGLLVPVPYESPLGNTLSLYTTFYRPLHRSRTWETAYSLSGGVGFSSSIYNKENAIDNEFIGSHVSIYFATGLHQTFHFAPKWGLRASLEFVHHSNGALYRPNKGSNTLGASLALLYTPYYEQILRTTQTRGKKPFERGMYLNFAAGVGAKTLLEDWLLTQFGTPPGHPDYRTERFRIYAAYSLQADLMWRYARRWSSGVGLDAFYGTYARRVEELDQQAGHNLHHSPFSFGLAAKHEAHYGRLSLAMSLGLYLYRRMGANAKINETPYYERIGLHYALPWLNGLTVGVNVKAHKTKADLTEVVVGVPIRL
;
A
#
# COMPACT_ATOMS: atom_id res chain seq x y z
N MET A 1 30.87 -60.44 -35.21
CA MET A 1 31.81 -59.30 -35.18
C MET A 1 31.32 -58.39 -34.08
N VAL A 2 31.86 -58.64 -32.97
CA VAL A 2 32.48 -57.86 -31.88
C VAL A 2 31.84 -56.46 -31.66
N THR A 3 31.05 -56.42 -30.61
CA THR A 3 30.58 -55.17 -29.94
C THR A 3 31.11 -55.22 -28.50
N ARG A 4 31.77 -54.15 -28.08
CA ARG A 4 32.07 -53.91 -26.67
C ARG A 4 31.23 -52.76 -26.11
N PRO A 5 30.85 -52.80 -24.83
CA PRO A 5 29.97 -51.82 -24.21
C PRO A 5 30.79 -50.67 -23.58
N PHE A 6 30.19 -49.50 -23.57
CA PHE A 6 30.65 -48.31 -22.83
C PHE A 6 30.18 -48.41 -21.38
N THR A 7 31.13 -48.25 -20.48
CA THR A 7 30.91 -48.14 -19.04
C THR A 7 30.53 -46.71 -18.66
N ASN A 8 29.48 -46.58 -17.85
CA ASN A 8 29.06 -45.34 -17.20
C ASN A 8 29.96 -45.06 -15.99
N ASP A 9 30.68 -43.93 -16.06
CA ASP A 9 31.34 -43.34 -14.90
C ASP A 9 30.38 -42.31 -14.26
N ILE A 10 29.77 -42.69 -13.15
CA ILE A 10 29.00 -41.80 -12.28
C ILE A 10 29.99 -41.07 -11.38
N ARG A 11 30.35 -39.81 -11.72
CA ARG A 11 31.00 -38.94 -10.78
C ARG A 11 29.93 -38.38 -9.81
N ARG A 12 30.16 -38.71 -8.53
CA ARG A 12 29.50 -38.07 -7.40
C ARG A 12 29.99 -36.61 -7.32
N GLU A 13 29.14 -35.64 -7.65
CA GLU A 13 29.32 -34.28 -7.19
C GLU A 13 28.74 -34.16 -5.78
N THR A 14 29.64 -34.04 -4.84
CA THR A 14 29.36 -33.83 -3.42
C THR A 14 28.98 -32.37 -3.16
N SER A 15 27.88 -32.25 -2.51
CA SER A 15 27.28 -31.15 -1.76
C SER A 15 28.19 -30.09 -1.15
N ASP A 16 28.47 -29.02 -1.88
CA ASP A 16 29.04 -27.79 -1.30
C ASP A 16 28.07 -26.59 -1.25
N THR A 17 26.82 -26.80 -1.68
CA THR A 17 25.83 -25.71 -1.70
C THR A 17 25.14 -25.46 -0.35
N CYS A 18 25.33 -26.32 0.64
CA CYS A 18 24.64 -26.21 1.93
C CYS A 18 25.33 -25.30 2.95
N LEU A 19 26.65 -25.07 2.82
CA LEU A 19 27.40 -24.19 3.73
C LEU A 19 27.21 -22.69 3.42
N TRP A 20 27.09 -22.33 2.14
CA TRP A 20 26.93 -20.93 1.73
C TRP A 20 25.56 -20.32 2.09
N THR A 21 24.52 -21.13 2.12
CA THR A 21 23.16 -20.69 2.49
C THR A 21 23.05 -20.46 4.01
N ARG A 22 23.74 -21.26 4.83
CA ARG A 22 23.75 -21.08 6.31
C ARG A 22 24.59 -19.88 6.77
N CYS A 23 25.69 -19.57 6.09
CA CYS A 23 26.49 -18.38 6.41
C CYS A 23 25.81 -17.07 6.03
N ARG A 24 24.97 -17.03 4.96
CA ARG A 24 24.22 -15.82 4.58
C ARG A 24 23.11 -15.46 5.58
N CYS A 25 22.46 -16.45 6.17
CA CYS A 25 21.46 -16.19 7.21
C CYS A 25 22.08 -15.68 8.53
N LEU A 26 23.28 -16.12 8.90
CA LEU A 26 23.97 -15.64 10.11
C LEU A 26 24.54 -14.22 9.93
N ALA A 27 25.00 -13.86 8.73
CA ALA A 27 25.50 -12.51 8.44
C ALA A 27 24.37 -11.46 8.44
N LEU A 28 23.16 -11.82 8.00
CA LEU A 28 21.98 -10.93 8.06
C LEU A 28 21.45 -10.75 9.50
N CYS A 29 21.69 -11.71 10.39
CA CYS A 29 21.31 -11.58 11.81
C CYS A 29 22.33 -10.78 12.63
N ALA A 30 23.58 -10.65 12.19
CA ALA A 30 24.64 -9.93 12.92
C ALA A 30 24.65 -8.41 12.63
N LEU A 31 24.20 -7.97 11.46
CA LEU A 31 24.17 -6.56 11.08
C LEU A 31 23.31 -5.65 11.98
N PRO A 32 22.17 -6.09 12.58
CA PRO A 32 21.40 -5.25 13.51
C PRO A 32 22.14 -4.99 14.83
N TRP A 33 23.00 -5.90 15.29
CA TRP A 33 23.66 -5.77 16.60
C TRP A 33 24.81 -4.76 16.59
N VAL A 34 25.50 -4.59 15.46
CA VAL A 34 26.58 -3.60 15.33
C VAL A 34 26.00 -2.17 15.29
N GLY A 35 24.83 -1.98 14.66
CA GLY A 35 24.14 -0.70 14.63
C GLY A 35 23.62 -0.25 16.01
N ILE A 36 23.16 -1.18 16.85
CA ILE A 36 22.61 -0.88 18.18
C ILE A 36 23.74 -0.46 19.15
N ALA A 37 24.92 -1.05 19.05
CA ALA A 37 26.07 -0.70 19.90
C ALA A 37 26.64 0.69 19.58
N ALA A 38 26.60 1.14 18.33
CA ALA A 38 27.10 2.45 17.92
C ALA A 38 26.22 3.63 18.41
N PHE A 39 24.94 3.40 18.70
CA PHE A 39 24.03 4.42 19.23
C PHE A 39 24.12 4.61 20.76
N ALA A 40 24.84 3.74 21.48
CA ALA A 40 24.93 3.77 22.94
C ALA A 40 25.99 4.75 23.49
N GLN A 41 26.79 5.39 22.64
CA GLN A 41 27.97 6.18 23.04
C GLN A 41 27.82 7.68 22.74
N GLN A 42 26.69 8.30 23.08
CA GLN A 42 26.54 9.76 22.91
C GLN A 42 26.14 10.43 24.23
N THR A 43 27.05 11.29 24.66
CA THR A 43 26.96 12.31 25.72
C THR A 43 25.58 12.95 25.90
N ASP A 44 25.16 13.19 27.13
CA ASP A 44 24.09 14.01 27.75
C ASP A 44 22.94 14.62 26.92
N SER A 45 22.89 14.48 25.61
CA SER A 45 21.75 14.83 24.78
C SER A 45 20.80 13.64 24.61
N VAL A 46 19.57 13.79 25.03
CA VAL A 46 18.54 12.76 24.81
C VAL A 46 18.43 12.44 23.33
N SER A 47 18.65 11.18 22.95
CA SER A 47 18.49 10.72 21.58
C SER A 47 17.05 10.86 21.13
N ARG A 48 16.81 11.42 19.93
CA ARG A 48 15.48 11.45 19.28
C ARG A 48 15.10 10.13 18.60
N TRP A 49 16.04 9.19 18.55
CA TRP A 49 15.89 7.92 17.87
C TRP A 49 15.61 6.81 18.86
N GLY A 50 14.70 5.94 18.47
CA GLY A 50 14.38 4.70 19.17
C GLY A 50 14.27 3.55 18.18
N VAL A 51 14.00 2.36 18.68
CA VAL A 51 13.89 1.13 17.90
C VAL A 51 12.69 0.35 18.37
N SER A 52 11.99 -0.31 17.45
CA SER A 52 10.89 -1.23 17.70
C SER A 52 11.14 -2.53 16.96
N LEU A 53 11.01 -3.66 17.64
CA LEU A 53 11.00 -4.99 17.05
C LEU A 53 9.64 -5.63 17.35
N SER A 54 8.92 -6.03 16.30
CA SER A 54 7.58 -6.60 16.43
C SER A 54 7.40 -7.92 15.70
N ALA A 55 6.49 -8.74 16.23
CA ALA A 55 5.96 -9.92 15.55
C ALA A 55 4.44 -9.82 15.49
N MET A 56 3.84 -10.10 14.34
CA MET A 56 2.41 -10.06 14.09
C MET A 56 1.90 -11.40 13.59
N LYS A 57 0.92 -11.96 14.26
CA LYS A 57 0.11 -13.05 13.71
C LYS A 57 -1.06 -12.44 12.95
N GLY A 58 -1.12 -12.72 11.66
CA GLY A 58 -2.09 -12.16 10.74
C GLY A 58 -2.90 -13.23 10.01
N LYS A 59 -3.96 -12.77 9.37
CA LYS A 59 -4.78 -13.55 8.47
C LYS A 59 -5.14 -12.72 7.24
N VAL A 60 -4.82 -13.23 6.06
CA VAL A 60 -5.31 -12.70 4.79
C VAL A 60 -6.81 -12.91 4.76
N VAL A 61 -7.55 -11.83 4.50
CA VAL A 61 -9.02 -11.85 4.50
C VAL A 61 -9.57 -11.67 3.09
N ALA A 62 -10.66 -12.39 2.81
CA ALA A 62 -11.37 -12.25 1.56
C ALA A 62 -12.14 -10.92 1.54
N ALA A 63 -11.86 -10.07 0.54
CA ALA A 63 -12.54 -8.79 0.38
C ALA A 63 -13.97 -8.93 -0.17
N ASP A 64 -14.27 -10.02 -0.89
CA ASP A 64 -15.58 -10.29 -1.50
C ASP A 64 -15.88 -11.80 -1.53
N GLN A 65 -17.10 -12.16 -1.98
CA GLN A 65 -17.56 -13.54 -2.05
C GLN A 65 -16.78 -14.38 -3.09
N TYR A 66 -16.32 -13.75 -4.17
CA TYR A 66 -15.50 -14.43 -5.18
C TYR A 66 -14.15 -14.88 -4.61
N VAL A 67 -13.48 -14.02 -3.83
CA VAL A 67 -12.22 -14.37 -3.17
C VAL A 67 -12.40 -15.52 -2.19
N LYS A 68 -13.56 -15.62 -1.49
CA LYS A 68 -13.85 -16.76 -0.58
C LYS A 68 -13.88 -18.10 -1.28
N LYS A 69 -14.15 -18.15 -2.59
CA LYS A 69 -14.19 -19.39 -3.35
C LYS A 69 -12.81 -20.03 -3.50
N TRP A 70 -11.74 -19.23 -3.51
CA TRP A 70 -10.38 -19.73 -3.76
C TRP A 70 -9.36 -19.44 -2.63
N LEU A 71 -9.64 -18.59 -1.67
CA LEU A 71 -8.83 -18.43 -0.46
C LEU A 71 -9.18 -19.52 0.56
N LYS A 72 -8.43 -20.63 0.58
CA LYS A 72 -8.69 -21.78 1.45
C LYS A 72 -8.10 -21.58 2.85
N ARG A 73 -6.93 -20.96 2.94
CA ARG A 73 -6.27 -20.64 4.22
C ARG A 73 -5.53 -19.30 4.10
N GLY A 74 -5.70 -18.44 5.08
CA GLY A 74 -5.14 -17.08 5.07
C GLY A 74 -4.09 -16.79 6.13
N ASP A 75 -3.68 -17.76 6.97
CA ASP A 75 -2.78 -17.53 8.10
C ASP A 75 -1.39 -17.09 7.64
N ASN A 76 -0.86 -16.02 8.26
CA ASN A 76 0.49 -15.55 8.04
C ASN A 76 1.15 -15.04 9.33
N LEU A 77 2.47 -14.85 9.25
CA LEU A 77 3.28 -14.29 10.33
C LEU A 77 4.14 -13.17 9.74
N SER A 78 4.25 -12.05 10.44
CA SER A 78 5.19 -10.99 10.04
C SER A 78 6.14 -10.66 11.19
N VAL A 79 7.36 -10.25 10.81
CA VAL A 79 8.34 -9.65 11.73
C VAL A 79 8.69 -8.28 11.15
N ALA A 80 8.72 -7.25 12.00
CA ALA A 80 9.11 -5.92 11.56
C ALA A 80 10.12 -5.29 12.53
N LEU A 81 11.08 -4.57 11.93
CA LEU A 81 12.04 -3.72 12.60
C LEU A 81 11.77 -2.27 12.19
N GLU A 82 11.65 -1.37 13.17
CA GLU A 82 11.41 0.05 12.93
C GLU A 82 12.45 0.91 13.63
N LEU A 83 12.97 1.89 12.91
CA LEU A 83 13.73 3.01 13.47
C LEU A 83 12.74 4.14 13.75
N LEU A 84 12.51 4.44 15.02
CA LEU A 84 11.58 5.46 15.48
C LEU A 84 12.26 6.83 15.57
N ARG A 85 11.58 7.89 15.14
CA ARG A 85 12.05 9.28 15.26
C ARG A 85 10.99 10.14 15.94
N ALA A 86 11.36 10.73 17.05
CA ALA A 86 10.49 11.62 17.82
C ALA A 86 10.79 13.11 17.55
N PRO A 87 9.78 14.01 17.59
CA PRO A 87 10.02 15.44 17.64
C PRO A 87 10.59 15.82 19.00
N LEU A 88 11.60 16.71 19.00
CA LEU A 88 12.17 17.27 20.24
C LEU A 88 11.70 18.70 20.44
N PRO A 89 11.71 19.25 21.68
CA PRO A 89 11.31 20.62 21.96
C PRO A 89 12.06 21.66 21.12
N LYS A 90 13.34 21.42 20.86
CA LYS A 90 14.22 22.29 20.07
C LYS A 90 13.82 22.41 18.59
N ASP A 91 13.02 21.47 18.07
CA ASP A 91 12.65 21.47 16.64
C ASP A 91 11.66 22.60 16.31
N SER A 92 11.02 23.20 17.30
CA SER A 92 10.01 24.28 17.13
C SER A 92 8.89 23.92 16.14
N ASP A 93 8.58 22.64 16.00
CA ASP A 93 7.60 22.11 15.04
C ASP A 93 6.17 22.27 15.58
N ASP A 94 5.44 23.22 15.02
CA ASP A 94 4.06 23.49 15.41
C ASP A 94 3.08 22.41 14.94
N PHE A 95 3.40 21.71 13.82
CA PHE A 95 2.62 20.55 13.39
C PHE A 95 2.73 19.40 14.41
N ALA A 96 3.94 19.18 14.95
CA ALA A 96 4.13 18.18 15.99
C ALA A 96 3.22 18.45 17.20
N VAL A 97 3.14 19.70 17.65
CA VAL A 97 2.25 20.12 18.76
C VAL A 97 0.77 19.87 18.41
N ASP A 98 0.34 20.23 17.20
CA ASP A 98 -1.04 20.06 16.75
C ASP A 98 -1.47 18.58 16.65
N TYR A 99 -0.51 17.69 16.37
CA TYR A 99 -0.75 16.24 16.32
C TYR A 99 -0.41 15.50 17.63
N GLY A 100 -0.07 16.22 18.70
CA GLY A 100 0.26 15.63 20.02
C GLY A 100 1.66 15.01 20.07
N ASN A 101 2.62 15.58 19.34
CA ASN A 101 4.00 15.09 19.22
C ASN A 101 4.07 13.64 18.69
N PRO A 102 3.68 13.42 17.42
CA PRO A 102 3.67 12.10 16.80
C PRO A 102 5.09 11.56 16.64
N THR A 103 5.21 10.24 16.61
CA THR A 103 6.46 9.56 16.27
C THR A 103 6.41 9.09 14.83
N PHE A 104 7.47 9.34 14.05
CA PHE A 104 7.67 8.74 12.75
C PHE A 104 8.50 7.47 12.87
N ALA A 105 8.23 6.48 12.02
CA ALA A 105 9.05 5.29 11.92
C ALA A 105 9.48 5.04 10.48
N PHE A 106 10.68 4.48 10.31
CA PHE A 106 11.16 3.88 9.06
C PHE A 106 11.25 2.38 9.32
N GLY A 107 10.45 1.61 8.61
CA GLY A 107 10.23 0.19 8.91
C GLY A 107 10.61 -0.72 7.76
N LEU A 108 11.07 -1.91 8.15
CA LEU A 108 11.26 -3.08 7.32
C LEU A 108 10.38 -4.19 7.91
N ARG A 109 9.46 -4.74 7.11
CA ARG A 109 8.59 -5.86 7.50
C ARG A 109 8.78 -7.02 6.53
N TYR A 110 9.02 -8.19 7.07
CA TYR A 110 8.99 -9.44 6.32
C TYR A 110 7.76 -10.25 6.72
N THR A 111 6.93 -10.59 5.74
CA THR A 111 5.71 -11.39 5.94
C THR A 111 5.90 -12.77 5.33
N PHE A 112 5.77 -13.78 6.19
CA PHE A 112 5.78 -15.19 5.83
C PHE A 112 4.37 -15.61 5.45
N ASN A 113 4.10 -15.82 4.16
CA ASN A 113 2.82 -16.28 3.63
C ASN A 113 2.81 -17.79 3.34
N ASN A 114 3.78 -18.55 3.84
CA ASN A 114 3.94 -19.98 3.56
C ASN A 114 2.74 -20.83 3.97
N ALA A 115 1.90 -20.35 4.88
CA ALA A 115 0.68 -21.04 5.30
C ALA A 115 -0.58 -20.61 4.53
N VAL A 116 -0.48 -19.56 3.69
CA VAL A 116 -1.59 -19.14 2.83
C VAL A 116 -1.77 -20.15 1.71
N ARG A 117 -3.01 -20.57 1.46
CA ARG A 117 -3.38 -21.54 0.44
C ARG A 117 -4.47 -20.96 -0.45
N LEU A 118 -4.20 -20.96 -1.75
CA LEU A 118 -5.10 -20.47 -2.77
C LEU A 118 -5.38 -21.64 -3.72
N HIS A 119 -6.65 -22.01 -3.86
CA HIS A 119 -7.06 -23.10 -4.73
C HIS A 119 -8.48 -22.88 -5.23
N ARG A 120 -8.64 -22.91 -6.53
CA ARG A 120 -9.90 -22.74 -7.21
C ARG A 120 -10.48 -24.13 -7.54
N GLU A 121 -11.62 -24.42 -6.95
CA GLU A 121 -12.45 -25.57 -7.34
C GLU A 121 -13.36 -25.20 -8.50
N ALA A 122 -13.84 -26.20 -9.24
CA ALA A 122 -14.84 -25.95 -10.28
C ALA A 122 -16.13 -25.42 -9.65
N ASP A 123 -16.65 -24.33 -10.19
CA ASP A 123 -17.89 -23.70 -9.76
C ASP A 123 -18.45 -22.88 -10.95
N ALA A 124 -19.41 -23.49 -11.65
CA ALA A 124 -19.98 -22.93 -12.88
C ALA A 124 -20.70 -21.59 -12.63
N ASP A 125 -21.34 -21.39 -11.47
CA ASP A 125 -22.05 -20.18 -11.11
C ASP A 125 -21.12 -18.97 -11.00
N TRP A 126 -19.84 -19.20 -10.74
CA TRP A 126 -18.79 -18.18 -10.65
C TRP A 126 -17.79 -18.24 -11.81
N GLY A 127 -18.07 -19.00 -12.87
CA GLY A 127 -17.18 -19.15 -14.02
C GLY A 127 -15.86 -19.86 -13.71
N LEU A 128 -15.79 -20.65 -12.64
CA LEU A 128 -14.61 -21.41 -12.22
C LEU A 128 -14.62 -22.80 -12.87
N LEU A 129 -14.33 -22.86 -14.18
CA LEU A 129 -14.59 -24.07 -14.97
C LEU A 129 -13.47 -25.12 -14.89
N VAL A 130 -12.21 -24.69 -14.73
CA VAL A 130 -11.05 -25.59 -14.83
C VAL A 130 -10.15 -25.43 -13.60
N PRO A 131 -10.24 -26.34 -12.63
CA PRO A 131 -9.30 -26.37 -11.51
C PRO A 131 -7.93 -26.88 -11.96
N VAL A 132 -6.88 -26.52 -11.22
CA VAL A 132 -5.54 -27.06 -11.38
C VAL A 132 -5.22 -28.04 -10.24
N PRO A 133 -4.33 -29.04 -10.44
CA PRO A 133 -4.02 -30.07 -9.44
C PRO A 133 -2.99 -29.61 -8.39
N TYR A 134 -2.91 -28.30 -8.11
CA TYR A 134 -1.98 -27.73 -7.12
C TYR A 134 -2.59 -26.55 -6.40
N GLU A 135 -2.04 -26.22 -5.23
CA GLU A 135 -2.35 -24.99 -4.47
C GLU A 135 -1.38 -23.89 -4.86
N SER A 136 -1.93 -22.73 -5.23
CA SER A 136 -1.11 -21.55 -5.60
C SER A 136 -0.58 -20.84 -4.35
N PRO A 137 0.72 -20.48 -4.30
CA PRO A 137 1.28 -19.72 -3.19
C PRO A 137 0.94 -18.23 -3.30
N LEU A 138 0.80 -17.53 -2.16
CA LEU A 138 0.74 -16.07 -2.14
C LEU A 138 2.13 -15.41 -2.24
N GLY A 139 3.20 -16.13 -1.96
CA GLY A 139 4.55 -15.58 -1.88
C GLY A 139 4.82 -14.76 -0.61
N ASN A 140 6.05 -14.84 -0.13
CA ASN A 140 6.48 -14.01 1.00
C ASN A 140 6.69 -12.56 0.53
N THR A 141 6.51 -11.60 1.44
CA THR A 141 6.58 -10.18 1.08
C THR A 141 7.57 -9.45 2.00
N LEU A 142 8.48 -8.70 1.39
CA LEU A 142 9.36 -7.74 2.07
C LEU A 142 8.79 -6.34 1.84
N SER A 143 8.52 -5.58 2.89
CA SER A 143 7.98 -4.23 2.79
C SER A 143 8.92 -3.21 3.42
N LEU A 144 9.19 -2.12 2.69
CA LEU A 144 9.87 -0.91 3.15
C LEU A 144 8.82 0.18 3.30
N TYR A 145 8.72 0.79 4.49
CA TYR A 145 7.65 1.73 4.76
C TYR A 145 8.04 2.82 5.74
N THR A 146 7.23 3.87 5.74
CA THR A 146 7.23 4.87 6.80
C THR A 146 5.90 4.83 7.52
N THR A 147 5.93 5.08 8.84
CA THR A 147 4.74 5.11 9.70
C THR A 147 4.66 6.43 10.44
N PHE A 148 3.45 6.98 10.48
CA PHE A 148 3.07 8.10 11.31
C PHE A 148 2.26 7.56 12.49
N TYR A 149 2.85 7.54 13.70
CA TYR A 149 2.19 7.19 14.95
C TYR A 149 1.63 8.42 15.62
N ARG A 150 0.32 8.57 15.67
CA ARG A 150 -0.33 9.68 16.35
C ARG A 150 -0.85 9.24 17.70
N PRO A 151 -0.37 9.83 18.81
CA PRO A 151 -0.90 9.56 20.14
C PRO A 151 -2.33 10.13 20.29
N LEU A 152 -3.20 9.34 20.84
CA LEU A 152 -4.54 9.74 21.30
C LEU A 152 -4.49 10.07 22.80
N HIS A 153 -3.77 9.25 23.56
CA HIS A 153 -3.50 9.45 24.96
C HIS A 153 -2.05 9.11 25.27
N ARG A 154 -1.41 9.89 26.15
CA ARG A 154 -0.04 9.66 26.61
C ARG A 154 0.10 10.00 28.07
N SER A 155 0.56 9.04 28.86
CA SER A 155 0.90 9.16 30.27
C SER A 155 2.31 8.61 30.52
N ARG A 156 2.78 8.64 31.76
CA ARG A 156 4.09 8.09 32.11
C ARG A 156 4.21 6.58 31.82
N THR A 157 3.10 5.85 31.98
CA THR A 157 3.08 4.38 31.91
C THR A 157 2.40 3.87 30.64
N TRP A 158 1.41 4.62 30.11
CA TRP A 158 0.57 4.16 29.01
C TRP A 158 0.54 5.15 27.85
N GLU A 159 0.61 4.63 26.63
CA GLU A 159 0.35 5.38 25.41
C GLU A 159 -0.62 4.62 24.53
N THR A 160 -1.71 5.29 24.15
CA THR A 160 -2.65 4.83 23.11
C THR A 160 -2.40 5.66 21.86
N ALA A 161 -2.20 5.01 20.73
CA ALA A 161 -1.95 5.67 19.45
C ALA A 161 -2.66 4.94 18.30
N TYR A 162 -2.87 5.66 17.19
CA TYR A 162 -3.13 5.02 15.92
C TYR A 162 -1.97 5.30 14.94
N SER A 163 -1.86 4.47 13.92
CA SER A 163 -0.85 4.63 12.88
C SER A 163 -1.44 4.67 11.48
N LEU A 164 -0.72 5.38 10.61
CA LEU A 164 -0.87 5.32 9.16
C LEU A 164 0.51 5.05 8.56
N SER A 165 0.61 4.04 7.71
CA SER A 165 1.87 3.64 7.08
C SER A 165 1.71 3.60 5.57
N GLY A 166 2.73 4.04 4.85
CA GLY A 166 2.82 3.96 3.40
C GLY A 166 4.22 3.54 2.96
N GLY A 167 4.30 2.80 1.88
CA GLY A 167 5.57 2.30 1.38
C GLY A 167 5.45 1.40 0.17
N VAL A 168 6.44 0.54 -0.03
CA VAL A 168 6.53 -0.42 -1.12
C VAL A 168 6.72 -1.84 -0.58
N GLY A 169 6.07 -2.81 -1.23
CA GLY A 169 6.20 -4.23 -0.94
C GLY A 169 6.81 -4.98 -2.13
N PHE A 170 7.62 -5.99 -1.84
CA PHE A 170 8.26 -6.87 -2.82
C PHE A 170 7.82 -8.31 -2.55
N SER A 171 7.02 -8.88 -3.45
CA SER A 171 6.49 -10.24 -3.33
C SER A 171 7.37 -11.25 -4.06
N SER A 172 7.67 -12.38 -3.41
CA SER A 172 8.49 -13.45 -3.98
C SER A 172 7.75 -14.28 -5.03
N SER A 173 6.42 -14.32 -4.98
CA SER A 173 5.56 -15.00 -5.96
C SER A 173 4.41 -14.10 -6.34
N ILE A 174 4.07 -14.13 -7.64
CA ILE A 174 2.97 -13.37 -8.23
C ILE A 174 2.10 -14.35 -9.04
N TYR A 175 0.96 -13.87 -9.51
CA TYR A 175 0.14 -14.60 -10.47
C TYR A 175 0.96 -15.03 -11.69
N ASN A 176 0.89 -16.31 -12.03
CA ASN A 176 1.40 -16.89 -13.28
C ASN A 176 0.67 -18.17 -13.62
N LYS A 177 0.73 -18.60 -14.90
CA LYS A 177 0.02 -19.80 -15.39
C LYS A 177 0.60 -21.13 -14.87
N GLU A 178 1.87 -21.18 -14.49
CA GLU A 178 2.60 -22.41 -14.25
C GLU A 178 2.38 -22.95 -12.84
N ASN A 179 2.49 -22.08 -11.82
CA ASN A 179 2.52 -22.52 -10.42
C ASN A 179 1.76 -21.61 -9.45
N ALA A 180 1.13 -20.52 -9.91
CA ALA A 180 0.42 -19.55 -9.09
C ALA A 180 -0.84 -18.98 -9.75
N ILE A 181 -1.56 -19.83 -10.51
CA ILE A 181 -2.70 -19.42 -11.35
C ILE A 181 -3.91 -18.96 -10.53
N ASP A 182 -4.03 -19.36 -9.27
CA ASP A 182 -5.09 -18.91 -8.37
C ASP A 182 -4.66 -17.76 -7.46
N ASN A 183 -3.43 -17.23 -7.63
CA ASN A 183 -2.98 -16.07 -6.91
C ASN A 183 -3.51 -14.78 -7.57
N GLU A 184 -4.80 -14.53 -7.49
CA GLU A 184 -5.38 -13.28 -8.00
C GLU A 184 -5.16 -12.07 -7.09
N PHE A 185 -4.50 -12.23 -5.93
CA PHE A 185 -4.17 -11.11 -5.06
C PHE A 185 -3.09 -10.21 -5.64
N ILE A 186 -2.00 -10.80 -6.15
CA ILE A 186 -0.77 -10.09 -6.49
C ILE A 186 -0.35 -10.42 -7.93
N GLY A 187 -0.44 -9.44 -8.82
CA GLY A 187 -0.04 -9.56 -10.24
C GLY A 187 1.30 -8.92 -10.58
N SER A 188 2.02 -8.36 -9.61
CA SER A 188 3.35 -7.77 -9.81
C SER A 188 4.25 -7.95 -8.60
N HIS A 189 5.56 -8.10 -8.83
CA HIS A 189 6.53 -8.24 -7.73
C HIS A 189 6.58 -6.99 -6.84
N VAL A 190 6.38 -5.80 -7.42
CA VAL A 190 6.33 -4.53 -6.69
C VAL A 190 4.89 -4.14 -6.44
N SER A 191 4.58 -3.77 -5.21
CA SER A 191 3.26 -3.32 -4.78
C SER A 191 3.36 -2.08 -3.91
N ILE A 192 2.28 -1.32 -3.83
CA ILE A 192 2.06 -0.29 -2.82
C ILE A 192 1.79 -1.02 -1.51
N TYR A 193 2.49 -0.62 -0.45
CA TYR A 193 2.23 -1.01 0.93
C TYR A 193 1.42 0.08 1.61
N PHE A 194 0.32 -0.29 2.22
CA PHE A 194 -0.45 0.56 3.12
C PHE A 194 -0.75 -0.21 4.39
N ALA A 195 -0.62 0.43 5.55
CA ALA A 195 -1.08 -0.15 6.80
C ALA A 195 -1.66 0.90 7.73
N THR A 196 -2.58 0.47 8.59
CA THR A 196 -3.12 1.26 9.69
C THR A 196 -3.30 0.37 10.91
N GLY A 197 -3.23 0.95 12.10
CA GLY A 197 -3.36 0.17 13.32
C GLY A 197 -3.74 1.01 14.53
N LEU A 198 -4.25 0.31 15.54
CA LEU A 198 -4.44 0.81 16.90
C LEU A 198 -3.42 0.17 17.81
N HIS A 199 -2.79 0.97 18.64
CA HIS A 199 -1.63 0.58 19.44
C HIS A 199 -1.85 0.96 20.89
N GLN A 200 -1.55 0.02 21.78
CA GLN A 200 -1.50 0.25 23.22
C GLN A 200 -0.10 -0.11 23.71
N THR A 201 0.64 0.88 24.21
CA THR A 201 2.00 0.70 24.72
C THR A 201 1.99 0.81 26.24
N PHE A 202 2.63 -0.14 26.90
CA PHE A 202 2.94 -0.12 28.32
C PHE A 202 4.44 0.16 28.51
N HIS A 203 4.78 1.31 29.12
CA HIS A 203 6.15 1.68 29.47
C HIS A 203 6.50 1.12 30.84
N PHE A 204 7.20 -0.01 30.86
CA PHE A 204 7.61 -0.68 32.10
C PHE A 204 8.92 -0.13 32.69
N ALA A 205 9.66 0.65 31.88
CA ALA A 205 10.86 1.37 32.31
C ALA A 205 10.98 2.69 31.50
N PRO A 206 11.78 3.68 31.94
CA PRO A 206 11.89 5.00 31.31
C PRO A 206 12.22 5.00 29.82
N LYS A 207 12.91 3.95 29.34
CA LYS A 207 13.34 3.83 27.94
C LYS A 207 12.73 2.61 27.23
N TRP A 208 11.97 1.77 27.94
CA TRP A 208 11.46 0.52 27.41
C TRP A 208 9.96 0.41 27.49
N GLY A 209 9.38 -0.13 26.45
CA GLY A 209 7.93 -0.36 26.37
C GLY A 209 7.59 -1.66 25.67
N LEU A 210 6.43 -2.21 26.01
CA LEU A 210 5.79 -3.31 25.32
C LEU A 210 4.52 -2.78 24.65
N ARG A 211 4.39 -2.96 23.33
CA ARG A 211 3.26 -2.50 22.52
C ARG A 211 2.45 -3.69 22.03
N ALA A 212 1.17 -3.71 22.33
CA ALA A 212 0.19 -4.56 21.66
C ALA A 212 -0.54 -3.76 20.59
N SER A 213 -0.83 -4.39 19.44
CA SER A 213 -1.46 -3.69 18.33
C SER A 213 -2.47 -4.57 17.60
N LEU A 214 -3.48 -3.93 17.02
CA LEU A 214 -4.35 -4.48 15.98
C LEU A 214 -4.04 -3.73 14.69
N GLU A 215 -3.67 -4.47 13.64
CA GLU A 215 -3.18 -3.88 12.40
C GLU A 215 -3.93 -4.42 11.19
N PHE A 216 -4.22 -3.53 10.25
CA PHE A 216 -4.62 -3.85 8.88
C PHE A 216 -3.45 -3.53 7.95
N VAL A 217 -3.08 -4.48 7.10
CA VAL A 217 -1.99 -4.34 6.11
C VAL A 217 -2.54 -4.68 4.74
N HIS A 218 -2.28 -3.81 3.76
CA HIS A 218 -2.73 -3.94 2.37
C HIS A 218 -1.54 -3.85 1.41
N HIS A 219 -1.51 -4.79 0.44
CA HIS A 219 -0.61 -4.75 -0.70
C HIS A 219 -1.41 -4.80 -1.99
N SER A 220 -1.18 -3.86 -2.89
CA SER A 220 -1.74 -3.87 -4.24
C SER A 220 -0.86 -3.07 -5.20
N ASN A 221 -1.04 -3.27 -6.49
CA ASN A 221 -0.27 -2.51 -7.50
C ASN A 221 -1.04 -1.31 -8.07
N GLY A 222 -2.17 -0.91 -7.44
CA GLY A 222 -2.91 0.28 -7.87
C GLY A 222 -3.49 0.20 -9.28
N ALA A 223 -3.84 -0.98 -9.78
CA ALA A 223 -4.35 -1.27 -11.13
C ALA A 223 -3.31 -1.20 -12.27
N LEU A 224 -2.01 -1.15 -11.96
CA LEU A 224 -0.95 -1.16 -12.98
C LEU A 224 -0.81 -2.53 -13.66
N TYR A 225 -1.10 -3.62 -12.95
CA TYR A 225 -1.04 -5.00 -13.47
C TYR A 225 -2.30 -5.77 -13.07
N ARG A 226 -2.63 -6.82 -13.85
CA ARG A 226 -3.70 -7.76 -13.54
C ARG A 226 -3.12 -9.17 -13.33
N PRO A 227 -3.75 -9.96 -12.43
CA PRO A 227 -4.82 -9.58 -11.50
C PRO A 227 -4.35 -8.64 -10.39
N ASN A 228 -5.27 -7.96 -9.73
CA ASN A 228 -4.96 -7.10 -8.59
C ASN A 228 -6.17 -7.01 -7.64
N LYS A 229 -6.52 -8.09 -6.98
CA LYS A 229 -7.51 -8.08 -5.89
C LYS A 229 -6.97 -7.40 -4.64
N GLY A 230 -5.64 -7.35 -4.52
CA GLY A 230 -4.92 -6.86 -3.34
C GLY A 230 -4.95 -7.84 -2.16
N SER A 231 -3.81 -8.01 -1.50
CA SER A 231 -3.72 -8.82 -0.29
C SER A 231 -4.03 -7.96 0.94
N ASN A 232 -5.12 -8.31 1.64
CA ASN A 232 -5.56 -7.63 2.86
C ASN A 232 -5.31 -8.54 4.05
N THR A 233 -4.47 -8.14 4.99
CA THR A 233 -4.17 -8.87 6.22
C THR A 233 -4.69 -8.12 7.43
N LEU A 234 -5.47 -8.79 8.27
CA LEU A 234 -5.78 -8.36 9.64
C LEU A 234 -4.94 -9.15 10.61
N GLY A 235 -4.36 -8.49 11.61
CA GLY A 235 -3.50 -9.17 12.57
C GLY A 235 -3.38 -8.45 13.90
N ALA A 236 -2.89 -9.22 14.89
CA ALA A 236 -2.47 -8.70 16.17
C ALA A 236 -0.95 -8.83 16.31
N SER A 237 -0.31 -7.80 16.83
CA SER A 237 1.15 -7.77 17.02
C SER A 237 1.54 -7.46 18.45
N LEU A 238 2.75 -7.94 18.81
CA LEU A 238 3.48 -7.53 20.00
C LEU A 238 4.82 -6.96 19.58
N ALA A 239 5.23 -5.85 20.18
CA ALA A 239 6.50 -5.20 19.93
C ALA A 239 7.22 -4.82 21.21
N LEU A 240 8.55 -5.02 21.21
CA LEU A 240 9.44 -4.45 22.20
C LEU A 240 9.99 -3.13 21.66
N LEU A 241 9.90 -2.06 22.46
CA LEU A 241 10.33 -0.72 22.11
C LEU A 241 11.49 -0.27 22.99
N TYR A 242 12.49 0.34 22.37
CA TYR A 242 13.48 1.16 23.04
C TYR A 242 13.28 2.63 22.61
N THR A 243 12.81 3.48 23.53
CA THR A 243 12.37 4.87 23.27
C THR A 243 12.99 5.83 24.30
N PRO A 244 14.31 6.12 24.19
CA PRO A 244 15.03 6.95 25.17
C PRO A 244 14.51 8.39 25.26
N TYR A 245 13.72 8.83 24.29
CA TYR A 245 13.11 10.16 24.21
C TYR A 245 11.74 10.27 24.90
N TYR A 246 11.17 9.18 25.41
CA TYR A 246 9.76 9.14 25.84
C TYR A 246 9.42 10.15 26.94
N GLU A 247 10.22 10.21 27.99
CA GLU A 247 10.01 11.18 29.09
C GLU A 247 10.10 12.63 28.61
N GLN A 248 10.98 12.91 27.66
CA GLN A 248 11.12 14.27 27.12
C GLN A 248 9.90 14.66 26.30
N ILE A 249 9.36 13.77 25.46
CA ILE A 249 8.10 14.02 24.72
C ILE A 249 6.95 14.25 25.70
N LEU A 250 6.85 13.45 26.73
CA LEU A 250 5.80 13.59 27.75
C LEU A 250 5.81 14.99 28.38
N ARG A 251 6.98 15.48 28.80
CA ARG A 251 7.16 16.84 29.33
C ARG A 251 6.77 17.91 28.29
N THR A 252 7.23 17.77 27.04
CA THR A 252 6.92 18.69 25.95
C THR A 252 5.41 18.79 25.68
N THR A 253 4.73 17.67 25.70
CA THR A 253 3.27 17.61 25.48
C THR A 253 2.50 18.38 26.55
N GLN A 254 3.00 18.38 27.78
CA GLN A 254 2.38 19.09 28.91
C GLN A 254 2.65 20.59 28.93
N THR A 255 3.78 21.04 28.40
CA THR A 255 4.27 22.43 28.58
C THR A 255 4.08 23.31 27.34
N ARG A 256 4.02 22.74 26.14
CA ARG A 256 3.98 23.50 24.90
C ARG A 256 2.55 23.74 24.41
N GLY A 257 2.11 24.99 24.41
CA GLY A 257 0.82 25.43 23.85
C GLY A 257 0.81 25.48 22.33
N LYS A 258 -0.38 25.41 21.73
CA LYS A 258 -0.59 25.59 20.29
C LYS A 258 -0.44 27.08 19.93
N LYS A 259 0.29 27.37 18.85
CA LYS A 259 0.35 28.71 18.30
C LYS A 259 -0.86 29.02 17.41
N PRO A 260 -1.28 30.29 17.31
CA PRO A 260 -2.30 30.71 16.36
C PRO A 260 -1.96 30.29 14.92
N PHE A 261 -2.99 30.07 14.13
CA PHE A 261 -2.87 29.75 12.70
C PHE A 261 -3.76 30.70 11.90
N GLU A 262 -3.18 31.32 10.89
CA GLU A 262 -3.92 32.15 9.95
C GLU A 262 -4.67 31.26 8.96
N ARG A 263 -5.98 31.46 8.88
CA ARG A 263 -6.87 30.75 7.97
C ARG A 263 -6.83 31.42 6.60
N GLY A 264 -7.01 30.66 5.53
CA GLY A 264 -7.00 31.22 4.19
C GLY A 264 -7.65 30.30 3.17
N MET A 265 -8.09 30.90 2.08
CA MET A 265 -8.57 30.18 0.90
C MET A 265 -7.48 30.14 -0.16
N TYR A 266 -7.53 29.09 -0.98
CA TYR A 266 -6.66 28.95 -2.13
C TYR A 266 -7.36 28.17 -3.26
N LEU A 267 -6.98 28.49 -4.49
CA LEU A 267 -7.30 27.65 -5.64
C LEU A 267 -6.15 26.66 -5.84
N ASN A 268 -6.49 25.42 -6.12
CA ASN A 268 -5.50 24.40 -6.47
C ASN A 268 -5.80 23.86 -7.87
N PHE A 269 -4.86 24.03 -8.80
CA PHE A 269 -4.91 23.44 -10.12
C PHE A 269 -3.92 22.30 -10.17
N ALA A 270 -4.37 21.09 -10.55
CA ALA A 270 -3.48 19.95 -10.64
C ALA A 270 -3.69 19.18 -11.94
N ALA A 271 -2.59 18.69 -12.48
CA ALA A 271 -2.55 17.80 -13.64
C ALA A 271 -1.90 16.47 -13.25
N GLY A 272 -2.49 15.36 -13.70
CA GLY A 272 -2.02 14.02 -13.42
C GLY A 272 -1.80 13.19 -14.68
N VAL A 273 -0.79 12.35 -14.64
CA VAL A 273 -0.53 11.32 -15.64
C VAL A 273 -0.50 9.97 -14.90
N GLY A 274 -1.35 9.06 -15.35
CA GLY A 274 -1.48 7.76 -14.73
C GLY A 274 -1.43 6.61 -15.72
N ALA A 275 -1.41 5.41 -15.18
CA ALA A 275 -1.38 4.18 -15.94
C ALA A 275 -2.32 3.15 -15.31
N LYS A 276 -2.95 2.32 -16.15
CA LYS A 276 -3.79 1.20 -15.72
C LYS A 276 -3.80 0.06 -16.74
N THR A 277 -4.13 -1.12 -16.24
CA THR A 277 -4.56 -2.27 -17.04
C THR A 277 -6.08 -2.43 -16.92
N LEU A 278 -6.75 -2.89 -17.99
CA LEU A 278 -8.20 -3.01 -18.01
C LEU A 278 -8.67 -4.25 -17.22
N LEU A 279 -9.72 -4.07 -16.45
CA LEU A 279 -10.43 -5.17 -15.79
C LEU A 279 -11.18 -6.01 -16.84
N GLU A 280 -11.69 -5.38 -17.87
CA GLU A 280 -12.42 -6.00 -18.99
C GLU A 280 -11.53 -7.01 -19.73
N ASP A 281 -10.27 -6.66 -20.05
CA ASP A 281 -9.30 -7.59 -20.63
C ASP A 281 -9.04 -8.77 -19.69
N TRP A 282 -8.91 -8.52 -18.37
CA TRP A 282 -8.77 -9.59 -17.39
C TRP A 282 -9.98 -10.52 -17.38
N LEU A 283 -11.21 -9.98 -17.34
CA LEU A 283 -12.44 -10.77 -17.32
C LEU A 283 -12.60 -11.62 -18.58
N LEU A 284 -12.25 -11.07 -19.75
CA LEU A 284 -12.26 -11.82 -21.01
C LEU A 284 -11.35 -13.04 -20.93
N THR A 285 -10.11 -12.89 -20.45
CA THR A 285 -9.15 -14.00 -20.37
C THR A 285 -9.52 -15.04 -19.33
N GLN A 286 -10.23 -14.65 -18.27
CA GLN A 286 -10.67 -15.57 -17.21
C GLN A 286 -11.92 -16.35 -17.57
N PHE A 287 -12.92 -15.69 -18.18
CA PHE A 287 -14.28 -16.21 -18.31
C PHE A 287 -14.77 -16.30 -19.76
N GLY A 288 -14.24 -15.46 -20.66
CA GLY A 288 -14.63 -15.43 -22.07
C GLY A 288 -13.71 -16.20 -23.01
N THR A 289 -12.51 -16.59 -22.54
CA THR A 289 -11.53 -17.33 -23.36
C THR A 289 -11.56 -18.80 -22.99
N PRO A 290 -11.70 -19.75 -23.97
CA PRO A 290 -11.79 -21.17 -23.68
C PRO A 290 -10.45 -21.73 -23.19
N PRO A 291 -10.49 -22.78 -22.33
CA PRO A 291 -9.29 -23.52 -21.94
C PRO A 291 -8.53 -24.05 -23.18
N GLY A 292 -7.19 -23.98 -23.14
CA GLY A 292 -6.33 -24.37 -24.26
C GLY A 292 -6.00 -23.23 -25.24
N HIS A 293 -6.72 -22.12 -25.19
CA HIS A 293 -6.37 -20.92 -25.97
C HIS A 293 -5.12 -20.26 -25.37
N PRO A 294 -4.18 -19.70 -26.18
CA PRO A 294 -2.96 -19.04 -25.68
C PRO A 294 -3.23 -17.92 -24.67
N ASP A 295 -4.32 -17.18 -24.84
CA ASP A 295 -4.71 -16.07 -23.98
C ASP A 295 -5.56 -16.48 -22.78
N TYR A 296 -5.92 -17.78 -22.65
CA TYR A 296 -6.66 -18.26 -21.48
C TYR A 296 -5.84 -18.01 -20.20
N ARG A 297 -6.40 -17.23 -19.28
CA ARG A 297 -5.77 -16.85 -18.01
C ARG A 297 -4.35 -16.27 -18.20
N THR A 298 -4.14 -15.46 -19.24
CA THR A 298 -2.85 -14.81 -19.50
C THR A 298 -2.42 -13.93 -18.33
N GLU A 299 -1.13 -13.73 -18.19
CA GLU A 299 -0.50 -12.75 -17.27
C GLU A 299 -0.04 -11.47 -17.96
N ARG A 300 -0.25 -11.39 -19.28
CA ARG A 300 0.21 -10.28 -20.13
C ARG A 300 -0.95 -9.36 -20.48
N PHE A 301 -0.93 -8.15 -19.96
CA PHE A 301 -1.95 -7.13 -20.21
C PHE A 301 -1.30 -5.85 -20.71
N ARG A 302 -1.99 -5.18 -21.62
CA ARG A 302 -1.58 -3.87 -22.11
C ARG A 302 -1.80 -2.83 -21.00
N ILE A 303 -0.79 -1.97 -20.79
CA ILE A 303 -0.88 -0.80 -19.92
C ILE A 303 -1.33 0.38 -20.77
N TYR A 304 -2.35 1.10 -20.29
CA TYR A 304 -2.92 2.28 -20.91
C TYR A 304 -2.64 3.52 -20.08
N ALA A 305 -2.32 4.61 -20.75
CA ALA A 305 -2.20 5.91 -20.12
C ALA A 305 -3.58 6.51 -19.82
N ALA A 306 -3.64 7.27 -18.73
CA ALA A 306 -4.77 8.12 -18.39
C ALA A 306 -4.29 9.46 -17.89
N TYR A 307 -5.09 10.50 -18.08
CA TYR A 307 -4.77 11.85 -17.69
C TYR A 307 -5.86 12.40 -16.79
N SER A 308 -5.50 13.27 -15.87
CA SER A 308 -6.46 13.97 -15.04
C SER A 308 -6.14 15.45 -14.93
N LEU A 309 -7.18 16.27 -14.80
CA LEU A 309 -7.10 17.67 -14.44
C LEU A 309 -8.00 17.92 -13.25
N GLN A 310 -7.58 18.77 -12.34
CA GLN A 310 -8.32 19.16 -11.14
C GLN A 310 -8.29 20.67 -11.01
N ALA A 311 -9.43 21.25 -10.63
CA ALA A 311 -9.56 22.65 -10.27
C ALA A 311 -10.38 22.73 -8.97
N ASP A 312 -9.72 23.06 -7.87
CA ASP A 312 -10.28 22.94 -6.52
C ASP A 312 -10.30 24.31 -5.84
N LEU A 313 -11.40 24.63 -5.17
CA LEU A 313 -11.49 25.74 -4.22
C LEU A 313 -11.36 25.16 -2.81
N MET A 314 -10.29 25.51 -2.13
CA MET A 314 -9.89 24.95 -0.84
C MET A 314 -9.88 26.01 0.26
N TRP A 315 -10.35 25.66 1.43
CA TRP A 315 -10.28 26.45 2.64
C TRP A 315 -9.40 25.76 3.68
N ARG A 316 -8.26 26.38 4.02
CA ARG A 316 -7.37 25.94 5.09
C ARG A 316 -7.79 26.59 6.40
N TYR A 317 -8.60 25.87 7.17
CA TYR A 317 -9.20 26.36 8.42
C TYR A 317 -8.37 26.04 9.66
N ALA A 318 -7.36 25.16 9.52
CA ALA A 318 -6.41 24.83 10.58
C ALA A 318 -5.04 24.51 9.97
N ARG A 319 -3.96 24.60 10.76
CA ARG A 319 -2.61 24.26 10.29
C ARG A 319 -2.56 22.89 9.63
N ARG A 320 -3.28 21.91 10.17
CA ARG A 320 -3.29 20.50 9.74
C ARG A 320 -4.42 20.12 8.79
N TRP A 321 -5.40 21.02 8.53
CA TRP A 321 -6.62 20.64 7.79
C TRP A 321 -7.01 21.67 6.73
N SER A 322 -7.27 21.17 5.52
CA SER A 322 -7.99 21.89 4.47
C SER A 322 -9.17 21.06 4.01
N SER A 323 -10.26 21.72 3.63
CA SER A 323 -11.39 21.10 2.95
C SER A 323 -11.88 22.00 1.84
N GLY A 324 -12.53 21.43 0.85
CA GLY A 324 -13.00 22.19 -0.28
C GLY A 324 -13.85 21.38 -1.23
N VAL A 325 -14.10 21.95 -2.38
CA VAL A 325 -14.81 21.34 -3.50
C VAL A 325 -14.02 21.56 -4.77
N GLY A 326 -14.12 20.64 -5.71
CA GLY A 326 -13.39 20.74 -6.96
C GLY A 326 -14.06 20.03 -8.12
N LEU A 327 -13.68 20.44 -9.32
CA LEU A 327 -14.03 19.81 -10.58
C LEU A 327 -12.86 18.94 -11.02
N ASP A 328 -13.17 17.68 -11.35
CA ASP A 328 -12.24 16.71 -11.87
C ASP A 328 -12.60 16.37 -13.32
N ALA A 329 -11.60 16.38 -14.20
CA ALA A 329 -11.70 15.87 -15.56
C ALA A 329 -10.72 14.72 -15.75
N PHE A 330 -11.14 13.68 -16.45
CA PHE A 330 -10.35 12.49 -16.76
C PHE A 330 -10.40 12.21 -18.25
N TYR A 331 -9.27 11.75 -18.80
CA TYR A 331 -9.16 11.27 -20.17
C TYR A 331 -8.48 9.88 -20.17
N GLY A 332 -9.20 8.86 -20.64
CA GLY A 332 -8.70 7.48 -20.72
C GLY A 332 -8.38 7.08 -22.17
N THR A 333 -7.11 6.84 -22.49
CA THR A 333 -6.70 6.38 -23.83
C THR A 333 -7.25 5.00 -24.19
N TYR A 334 -7.82 4.31 -23.22
CA TYR A 334 -8.36 2.95 -23.33
C TYR A 334 -9.82 2.85 -23.75
N ALA A 335 -10.52 3.98 -23.94
CA ALA A 335 -11.95 3.99 -24.25
C ALA A 335 -12.30 3.18 -25.50
N ARG A 336 -11.46 3.24 -26.55
CA ARG A 336 -11.64 2.45 -27.78
C ARG A 336 -11.52 0.94 -27.50
N ARG A 337 -10.57 0.53 -26.64
CA ARG A 337 -10.42 -0.90 -26.31
C ARG A 337 -11.65 -1.41 -25.53
N VAL A 338 -12.18 -0.61 -24.61
CA VAL A 338 -13.41 -0.96 -23.89
C VAL A 338 -14.60 -1.07 -24.86
N GLU A 339 -14.70 -0.18 -25.84
CA GLU A 339 -15.73 -0.24 -26.88
C GLU A 339 -15.63 -1.54 -27.71
N GLU A 340 -14.41 -1.92 -28.14
CA GLU A 340 -14.18 -3.19 -28.85
C GLU A 340 -14.63 -4.40 -28.03
N LEU A 341 -14.30 -4.43 -26.74
CA LEU A 341 -14.67 -5.52 -25.82
C LEU A 341 -16.20 -5.58 -25.59
N ASP A 342 -16.84 -4.43 -25.43
CA ASP A 342 -18.30 -4.36 -25.26
C ASP A 342 -19.04 -4.82 -26.52
N GLN A 343 -18.57 -4.43 -27.71
CA GLN A 343 -19.14 -4.90 -28.98
C GLN A 343 -19.00 -6.42 -29.14
N GLN A 344 -17.83 -6.99 -28.79
CA GLN A 344 -17.61 -8.45 -28.77
C GLN A 344 -18.56 -9.17 -27.79
N ALA A 345 -18.90 -8.52 -26.69
CA ALA A 345 -19.87 -9.03 -25.71
C ALA A 345 -21.34 -8.74 -26.08
N GLY A 346 -21.61 -8.14 -27.26
CA GLY A 346 -22.95 -7.82 -27.72
C GLY A 346 -23.56 -6.55 -27.11
N HIS A 347 -22.76 -5.72 -26.44
CA HIS A 347 -23.21 -4.44 -25.87
C HIS A 347 -23.02 -3.30 -26.89
N ASN A 348 -24.11 -2.70 -27.34
CA ASN A 348 -24.06 -1.51 -28.19
C ASN A 348 -24.24 -0.25 -27.33
N LEU A 349 -23.13 0.28 -26.81
CA LEU A 349 -23.09 1.45 -25.95
C LEU A 349 -22.31 2.58 -26.61
N HIS A 350 -22.61 3.81 -26.25
CA HIS A 350 -21.79 4.95 -26.62
C HIS A 350 -20.63 5.11 -25.65
N HIS A 351 -19.40 5.15 -26.15
CA HIS A 351 -18.17 5.30 -25.38
C HIS A 351 -17.61 6.71 -25.52
N SER A 352 -16.93 7.19 -24.46
CA SER A 352 -16.23 8.46 -24.47
C SER A 352 -14.94 8.32 -23.65
N PRO A 353 -13.80 8.83 -24.15
CA PRO A 353 -12.57 8.87 -23.38
C PRO A 353 -12.63 9.88 -22.21
N PHE A 354 -13.59 10.81 -22.23
CA PHE A 354 -13.75 11.83 -21.21
C PHE A 354 -14.68 11.38 -20.10
N SER A 355 -14.36 11.78 -18.87
CA SER A 355 -15.24 11.72 -17.72
C SER A 355 -15.08 13.00 -16.90
N PHE A 356 -16.16 13.51 -16.31
CA PHE A 356 -16.16 14.72 -15.49
C PHE A 356 -16.84 14.43 -14.16
N GLY A 357 -16.32 15.01 -13.07
CA GLY A 357 -16.87 14.83 -11.74
C GLY A 357 -16.80 16.10 -10.91
N LEU A 358 -17.69 16.18 -9.92
CA LEU A 358 -17.65 17.14 -8.83
C LEU A 358 -17.20 16.40 -7.56
N ALA A 359 -16.22 16.92 -6.85
CA ALA A 359 -15.63 16.22 -5.70
C ALA A 359 -15.59 17.09 -4.45
N ALA A 360 -15.93 16.50 -3.31
CA ALA A 360 -15.52 17.00 -2.00
C ALA A 360 -14.04 16.63 -1.79
N LYS A 361 -13.25 17.60 -1.31
CA LYS A 361 -11.80 17.49 -1.10
C LYS A 361 -11.47 17.68 0.37
N HIS A 362 -10.52 16.91 0.86
CA HIS A 362 -9.97 17.07 2.20
C HIS A 362 -8.47 16.77 2.21
N GLU A 363 -7.70 17.59 2.93
CA GLU A 363 -6.26 17.39 3.07
C GLU A 363 -5.84 17.43 4.54
N ALA A 364 -5.02 16.44 4.90
CA ALA A 364 -4.33 16.40 6.19
C ALA A 364 -2.86 16.77 5.99
N HIS A 365 -2.43 17.90 6.58
CA HIS A 365 -1.09 18.44 6.40
C HIS A 365 -0.16 18.12 7.56
N TYR A 366 1.10 17.77 7.26
CA TYR A 366 2.21 17.74 8.20
C TYR A 366 3.46 18.31 7.54
N GLY A 367 3.83 19.51 7.94
CA GLY A 367 4.92 20.24 7.29
C GLY A 367 4.61 20.49 5.81
N ARG A 368 5.42 19.88 4.94
CA ARG A 368 5.27 19.93 3.48
C ARG A 368 4.54 18.74 2.89
N LEU A 369 4.27 17.72 3.71
CA LEU A 369 3.48 16.58 3.29
C LEU A 369 1.99 16.87 3.48
N SER A 370 1.17 16.40 2.55
CA SER A 370 -0.27 16.35 2.69
C SER A 370 -0.81 15.00 2.22
N LEU A 371 -1.69 14.42 3.03
CA LEU A 371 -2.54 13.32 2.63
C LEU A 371 -3.79 13.94 2.02
N ALA A 372 -3.92 13.85 0.70
CA ALA A 372 -5.05 14.37 -0.05
C ALA A 372 -6.10 13.27 -0.23
N MET A 373 -7.35 13.59 0.05
CA MET A 373 -8.49 12.69 -0.06
C MET A 373 -9.61 13.40 -0.82
N SER A 374 -10.29 12.69 -1.71
CA SER A 374 -11.48 13.20 -2.36
C SER A 374 -12.53 12.11 -2.56
N LEU A 375 -13.79 12.54 -2.47
CA LEU A 375 -14.97 11.75 -2.83
C LEU A 375 -15.71 12.52 -3.91
N GLY A 376 -15.71 11.99 -5.13
CA GLY A 376 -16.30 12.64 -6.30
C GLY A 376 -17.49 11.90 -6.84
N LEU A 377 -18.44 12.65 -7.37
CA LEU A 377 -19.60 12.14 -8.11
C LEU A 377 -19.39 12.44 -9.60
N TYR A 378 -19.55 11.42 -10.47
CA TYR A 378 -19.50 11.63 -11.91
C TYR A 378 -20.72 12.42 -12.42
N LEU A 379 -20.45 13.54 -13.06
CA LEU A 379 -21.43 14.31 -13.82
C LEU A 379 -21.59 13.73 -15.23
N TYR A 380 -20.51 13.19 -15.77
CA TYR A 380 -20.46 12.54 -17.06
C TYR A 380 -19.43 11.40 -17.04
N ARG A 381 -19.83 10.18 -17.41
CA ARG A 381 -18.98 9.02 -17.61
C ARG A 381 -19.63 8.02 -18.56
N ARG A 382 -18.99 7.74 -19.68
CA ARG A 382 -19.44 6.74 -20.68
C ARG A 382 -18.27 5.81 -21.02
N MET A 383 -17.92 4.94 -20.06
CA MET A 383 -16.74 4.07 -20.14
C MET A 383 -17.12 2.59 -20.24
N GLY A 384 -18.24 2.29 -20.90
CA GLY A 384 -18.65 0.92 -21.22
C GLY A 384 -19.58 0.25 -20.21
N ALA A 385 -19.88 -1.04 -20.50
CA ALA A 385 -20.83 -1.86 -19.76
C ALA A 385 -20.38 -2.11 -18.31
N ASN A 386 -19.09 -2.43 -18.11
CA ASN A 386 -18.55 -2.67 -16.78
C ASN A 386 -18.66 -1.43 -15.88
N ALA A 387 -18.32 -0.25 -16.42
CA ALA A 387 -18.47 1.01 -15.68
C ALA A 387 -19.93 1.31 -15.32
N LYS A 388 -20.88 0.97 -16.21
CA LYS A 388 -22.31 1.19 -15.99
C LYS A 388 -22.92 0.22 -14.98
N ILE A 389 -22.48 -1.05 -14.97
CA ILE A 389 -23.11 -2.13 -14.19
C ILE A 389 -22.40 -2.33 -12.84
N ASN A 390 -21.08 -2.31 -12.83
CA ASN A 390 -20.25 -2.77 -11.69
C ASN A 390 -19.58 -1.63 -10.92
N GLU A 391 -19.32 -0.48 -11.57
CA GLU A 391 -18.73 0.66 -10.89
C GLU A 391 -19.83 1.54 -10.26
N THR A 392 -19.42 2.33 -9.27
CA THR A 392 -20.30 3.32 -8.63
C THR A 392 -20.38 4.60 -9.45
N PRO A 393 -21.46 5.38 -9.31
CA PRO A 393 -21.53 6.73 -9.87
C PRO A 393 -20.57 7.71 -9.17
N TYR A 394 -19.88 7.28 -8.11
CA TYR A 394 -18.88 8.05 -7.37
C TYR A 394 -17.51 7.36 -7.44
N TYR A 395 -16.47 8.13 -7.16
CA TYR A 395 -15.08 7.65 -7.07
C TYR A 395 -14.43 8.23 -5.82
N GLU A 396 -13.51 7.46 -5.27
CA GLU A 396 -12.59 7.88 -4.23
C GLU A 396 -11.23 8.16 -4.83
N ARG A 397 -10.51 9.14 -4.28
CA ARG A 397 -9.09 9.37 -4.59
C ARG A 397 -8.35 9.62 -3.29
N ILE A 398 -7.22 8.95 -3.10
CA ILE A 398 -6.31 9.17 -1.99
C ILE A 398 -4.90 9.30 -2.53
N GLY A 399 -4.13 10.24 -1.99
CA GLY A 399 -2.76 10.47 -2.41
C GLY A 399 -1.89 11.12 -1.35
N LEU A 400 -0.60 10.98 -1.54
CA LEU A 400 0.42 11.65 -0.75
C LEU A 400 1.11 12.68 -1.62
N HIS A 401 1.06 13.95 -1.19
CA HIS A 401 1.63 15.08 -1.90
C HIS A 401 2.74 15.75 -1.08
N TYR A 402 3.74 16.28 -1.76
CA TYR A 402 4.83 17.03 -1.16
C TYR A 402 4.96 18.42 -1.80
N ALA A 403 4.91 19.46 -0.99
CA ALA A 403 5.10 20.85 -1.44
C ALA A 403 6.58 21.16 -1.60
N LEU A 404 6.99 21.53 -2.81
CA LEU A 404 8.37 21.88 -3.16
C LEU A 404 8.68 23.31 -2.69
N PRO A 405 9.67 23.49 -1.79
CA PRO A 405 9.93 24.81 -1.19
C PRO A 405 10.50 25.84 -2.17
N TRP A 406 11.24 25.35 -3.18
CA TRP A 406 11.92 26.19 -4.16
C TRP A 406 11.06 26.55 -5.39
N LEU A 407 9.83 26.04 -5.48
CA LEU A 407 8.89 26.28 -6.58
C LEU A 407 7.57 26.88 -6.07
N ASN A 408 7.64 27.89 -5.20
CA ASN A 408 6.48 28.62 -4.66
C ASN A 408 5.36 27.73 -4.12
N GLY A 409 5.73 26.56 -3.55
CA GLY A 409 4.77 25.61 -3.00
C GLY A 409 4.09 24.70 -4.03
N LEU A 410 4.56 24.64 -5.29
CA LEU A 410 4.17 23.62 -6.25
C LEU A 410 4.22 22.26 -5.58
N THR A 411 3.17 21.46 -5.74
CA THR A 411 3.07 20.14 -5.14
C THR A 411 3.33 19.04 -6.17
N VAL A 412 4.02 17.99 -5.75
CA VAL A 412 4.13 16.74 -6.50
C VAL A 412 3.59 15.60 -5.65
N GLY A 413 2.93 14.63 -6.25
CA GLY A 413 2.33 13.55 -5.49
C GLY A 413 1.96 12.34 -6.32
N VAL A 414 1.52 11.31 -5.61
CA VAL A 414 0.97 10.09 -6.20
C VAL A 414 -0.43 9.91 -5.65
N ASN A 415 -1.40 9.69 -6.54
CA ASN A 415 -2.77 9.36 -6.19
C ASN A 415 -3.14 7.95 -6.66
N VAL A 416 -4.02 7.32 -5.91
CA VAL A 416 -4.81 6.16 -6.34
C VAL A 416 -6.25 6.58 -6.40
N LYS A 417 -6.87 6.44 -7.57
CA LYS A 417 -8.31 6.59 -7.78
C LYS A 417 -8.97 5.21 -7.72
N ALA A 418 -10.11 5.10 -7.08
CA ALA A 418 -10.81 3.84 -6.88
C ALA A 418 -12.33 4.00 -7.03
N HIS A 419 -13.01 2.85 -7.23
CA HIS A 419 -14.46 2.70 -7.14
C HIS A 419 -14.76 1.60 -6.12
N LYS A 420 -15.50 1.91 -5.04
CA LYS A 420 -15.76 0.98 -3.93
C LYS A 420 -14.46 0.35 -3.41
N THR A 421 -13.44 1.16 -3.18
CA THR A 421 -12.11 0.71 -2.73
C THR A 421 -11.32 -0.15 -3.73
N LYS A 422 -11.86 -0.46 -4.92
CA LYS A 422 -11.13 -1.16 -6.00
C LYS A 422 -10.34 -0.14 -6.81
N ALA A 423 -9.02 -0.24 -6.80
CA ALA A 423 -8.16 0.66 -7.55
C ALA A 423 -8.51 0.64 -9.06
N ASP A 424 -8.71 1.83 -9.62
CA ASP A 424 -9.00 2.07 -11.02
C ASP A 424 -7.78 2.66 -11.75
N LEU A 425 -7.07 3.60 -11.12
CA LEU A 425 -5.98 4.35 -11.71
C LEU A 425 -4.96 4.75 -10.64
N THR A 426 -3.68 4.56 -10.93
CA THR A 426 -2.58 5.18 -10.19
C THR A 426 -1.96 6.27 -11.05
N GLU A 427 -1.79 7.47 -10.49
CA GLU A 427 -1.30 8.65 -11.20
C GLU A 427 -0.24 9.41 -10.41
N VAL A 428 0.72 9.99 -11.11
CA VAL A 428 1.60 11.04 -10.60
C VAL A 428 0.94 12.38 -10.91
N VAL A 429 0.90 13.29 -9.94
CA VAL A 429 0.25 14.59 -10.08
C VAL A 429 1.22 15.73 -9.75
N VAL A 430 1.02 16.84 -10.44
CA VAL A 430 1.65 18.12 -10.14
C VAL A 430 0.54 19.13 -9.89
N GLY A 431 0.60 19.85 -8.78
CA GLY A 431 -0.40 20.81 -8.37
C GLY A 431 0.20 22.19 -8.08
N VAL A 432 -0.56 23.23 -8.39
CA VAL A 432 -0.20 24.62 -8.15
C VAL A 432 -1.24 25.27 -7.25
N PRO A 433 -0.95 25.47 -5.94
CA PRO A 433 -1.83 26.20 -5.05
C PRO A 433 -1.64 27.73 -5.24
N ILE A 434 -2.73 28.45 -5.42
CA ILE A 434 -2.77 29.92 -5.56
C ILE A 434 -3.58 30.48 -4.39
N ARG A 435 -2.95 31.23 -3.50
CA ARG A 435 -3.63 31.90 -2.39
C ARG A 435 -4.56 33.00 -2.91
N LEU A 436 -5.73 33.10 -2.29
CA LEU A 436 -6.72 34.13 -2.55
C LEU A 436 -6.62 35.25 -1.50
#